data_17cde57a697e00e374795bdb161e7f3e
#
_entry.id   17cde57a697e00e374795bdb161e7f3e
#
_cell.length_a   1.000
_cell.length_b   1.000
_cell.length_c   1.000
_cell.angle_alpha   90.00
_cell.angle_beta   90.00
_cell.angle_gamma   90.00
#
_symmetry.space_group_name_H-M   'P 1'
#
loop_
_entity.id
_entity.type
_entity.pdbx_description
1 polymer ?
#
loop_
_entity_poly.entity_id
_entity_poly.type
_entity_poly.pdbx_seq_one_letter_code
_entity_poly.pdbx_strand_id
1 'polypeptide(L)'
;MSVIEDPQGNETKALHELVDFTGKRVLEIGCGDGRLTYRYAEKTAQVIAIDPDSSEIELAKLEQTENLERKIKFLATDIEDYKLASSDPKFDAAIFAWSF
;
A
#
# COMPACT_ATOMS: atom_id res chain seq x y z
N MET A 1 -8.46 -12.84 -3.07
CA MET A 1 -7.82 -11.51 -3.08
C MET A 1 -8.13 -10.79 -4.37
N SER A 2 -8.59 -9.56 -4.25
CA SER A 2 -8.83 -8.68 -5.41
C SER A 2 -7.55 -7.93 -5.76
N VAL A 3 -7.30 -7.75 -7.05
CA VAL A 3 -6.14 -7.00 -7.55
C VAL A 3 -6.63 -5.80 -8.33
N ILE A 4 -6.10 -4.63 -8.00
CA ILE A 4 -6.48 -3.37 -8.62
C ILE A 4 -5.23 -2.66 -9.14
N GLU A 5 -5.28 -2.19 -10.37
CA GLU A 5 -4.23 -1.36 -10.93
C GLU A 5 -4.66 0.10 -10.98
N ASP A 6 -3.75 0.97 -10.57
CA ASP A 6 -3.94 2.40 -10.68
C ASP A 6 -2.66 2.99 -11.31
N PRO A 7 -2.50 2.84 -12.62
CA PRO A 7 -1.24 3.14 -13.28
C PRO A 7 -0.83 4.61 -13.23
N GLN A 8 -1.77 5.50 -13.01
CA GLN A 8 -1.47 6.91 -12.98
C GLN A 8 -1.55 7.52 -11.59
N GLY A 9 -1.95 6.74 -10.60
CA GLY A 9 -2.09 7.20 -9.23
C GLY A 9 -3.12 8.32 -9.07
N ASN A 10 -4.01 8.48 -10.03
CA ASN A 10 -4.93 9.62 -10.06
C ASN A 10 -6.39 9.21 -9.94
N GLU A 11 -6.65 7.94 -9.76
CA GLU A 11 -8.00 7.40 -9.75
C GLU A 11 -8.47 7.00 -8.33
N THR A 12 -7.93 7.68 -7.32
CA THR A 12 -8.22 7.34 -5.92
C THR A 12 -9.72 7.34 -5.64
N LYS A 13 -10.43 8.32 -6.19
CA LYS A 13 -11.88 8.41 -6.00
C LYS A 13 -12.57 7.20 -6.60
N ALA A 14 -12.17 6.79 -7.80
CA ALA A 14 -12.71 5.60 -8.45
C ALA A 14 -12.42 4.34 -7.66
N LEU A 15 -11.21 4.21 -7.11
CA LEU A 15 -10.87 3.09 -6.23
C LEU A 15 -11.82 3.01 -5.04
N HIS A 16 -12.09 4.13 -4.37
CA HIS A 16 -12.98 4.15 -3.22
C HIS A 16 -14.41 3.83 -3.58
N GLU A 17 -14.84 4.16 -4.79
CA GLU A 17 -16.18 3.83 -5.28
C GLU A 17 -16.31 2.36 -5.67
N LEU A 18 -15.24 1.78 -6.22
CA LEU A 18 -15.24 0.41 -6.73
C LEU A 18 -14.91 -0.63 -5.66
N VAL A 19 -14.06 -0.26 -4.70
CA VAL A 19 -13.57 -1.19 -3.68
C VAL A 19 -13.66 -0.54 -2.31
N ASP A 20 -14.36 -1.21 -1.42
CA ASP A 20 -14.41 -0.79 -0.03
C ASP A 20 -13.28 -1.47 0.72
N PHE A 21 -12.30 -0.68 1.14
CA PHE A 21 -11.15 -1.17 1.91
C PHE A 21 -11.38 -1.18 3.42
N THR A 22 -12.56 -0.79 3.87
CA THR A 22 -12.85 -0.70 5.31
C THR A 22 -12.64 -2.03 6.01
N GLY A 23 -11.77 -2.03 7.02
CA GLY A 23 -11.48 -3.22 7.81
C GLY A 23 -10.68 -4.30 7.11
N LYS A 24 -10.15 -4.01 5.93
CA LYS A 24 -9.42 -5.01 5.12
C LYS A 24 -7.91 -4.89 5.29
N ARG A 25 -7.22 -5.99 5.06
CA ARG A 25 -5.76 -6.01 4.95
C ARG A 25 -5.38 -5.86 3.48
N VAL A 26 -4.56 -4.86 3.20
CA VAL A 26 -4.22 -4.48 1.82
C VAL A 26 -2.71 -4.57 1.61
N LEU A 27 -2.33 -5.13 0.46
CA LEU A 27 -0.94 -5.10 0.00
C LEU A 27 -0.87 -4.11 -1.18
N GLU A 28 -0.08 -3.06 -1.02
CA GLU A 28 0.17 -2.11 -2.10
C GLU A 28 1.55 -2.33 -2.67
N ILE A 29 1.62 -2.57 -3.98
CA ILE A 29 2.86 -2.87 -4.70
C ILE A 29 3.25 -1.69 -5.54
N GLY A 30 4.46 -1.16 -5.34
CA GLY A 30 4.92 0.04 -6.04
C GLY A 30 4.40 1.32 -5.40
N CYS A 31 4.42 1.39 -4.07
CA CYS A 31 3.81 2.50 -3.34
C CYS A 31 4.52 3.84 -3.50
N GLY A 32 5.79 3.83 -3.92
CA GLY A 32 6.57 5.04 -4.03
C GLY A 32 6.62 5.81 -2.71
N ASP A 33 6.35 7.11 -2.76
CA ASP A 33 6.36 7.98 -1.59
C ASP A 33 5.10 7.89 -0.72
N GLY A 34 4.20 6.97 -1.04
CA GLY A 34 3.01 6.70 -0.22
C GLY A 34 1.81 7.59 -0.50
N ARG A 35 1.83 8.39 -1.56
CA ARG A 35 0.71 9.31 -1.84
C ARG A 35 -0.63 8.61 -1.94
N LEU A 36 -0.70 7.51 -2.67
CA LEU A 36 -1.95 6.75 -2.75
C LEU A 36 -2.27 6.07 -1.43
N THR A 37 -1.26 5.50 -0.79
CA THR A 37 -1.43 4.77 0.48
C THR A 37 -2.15 5.63 1.52
N TYR A 38 -1.71 6.86 1.70
CA TYR A 38 -2.28 7.75 2.70
C TYR A 38 -3.74 8.12 2.43
N ARG A 39 -4.19 8.00 1.20
CA ARG A 39 -5.57 8.37 0.84
C ARG A 39 -6.60 7.36 1.32
N TYR A 40 -6.21 6.08 1.44
CA TYR A 40 -7.18 5.06 1.82
C TYR A 40 -6.87 4.35 3.15
N ALA A 41 -5.66 4.54 3.68
CA ALA A 41 -5.18 3.73 4.79
C ALA A 41 -6.01 3.82 6.06
N GLU A 42 -6.57 4.98 6.37
CA GLU A 42 -7.34 5.18 7.61
C GLU A 42 -8.47 4.17 7.78
N LYS A 43 -9.09 3.79 6.69
CA LYS A 43 -10.26 2.89 6.72
C LYS A 43 -9.88 1.43 6.78
N THR A 44 -8.63 1.09 6.48
CA THR A 44 -8.18 -0.30 6.44
C THR A 44 -7.91 -0.85 7.81
N ALA A 45 -7.84 -2.17 7.92
CA ALA A 45 -7.29 -2.81 9.11
C ALA A 45 -5.77 -2.70 9.12
N GLN A 46 -5.14 -2.90 7.98
CA GLN A 46 -3.69 -2.82 7.83
C GLN A 46 -3.31 -2.67 6.36
N VAL A 47 -2.24 -1.91 6.11
CA VAL A 47 -1.62 -1.83 4.78
C VAL A 47 -0.16 -2.23 4.90
N ILE A 48 0.27 -3.14 4.04
CA ILE A 48 1.68 -3.39 3.79
C ILE A 48 1.97 -2.77 2.44
N ALA A 49 2.81 -1.75 2.42
CA ALA A 49 3.15 -1.00 1.21
C ALA A 49 4.61 -1.23 0.86
N ILE A 50 4.87 -1.74 -0.32
CA ILE A 50 6.22 -2.10 -0.74
C ILE A 50 6.65 -1.35 -1.99
N ASP A 51 7.93 -1.04 -2.05
CA ASP A 51 8.57 -0.47 -3.23
C ASP A 51 10.07 -0.82 -3.18
N PRO A 52 10.69 -1.21 -4.29
CA PRO A 52 12.12 -1.53 -4.27
C PRO A 52 13.01 -0.30 -4.06
N ASP A 53 12.50 0.89 -4.26
CA ASP A 53 13.27 2.12 -4.08
C ASP A 53 13.25 2.57 -2.62
N SER A 54 14.38 2.35 -1.93
CA SER A 54 14.50 2.69 -0.51
C SER A 54 14.37 4.18 -0.25
N SER A 55 14.76 5.04 -1.18
CA SER A 55 14.63 6.48 -1.01
C SER A 55 13.17 6.91 -1.02
N GLU A 56 12.34 6.27 -1.86
CA GLU A 56 10.90 6.51 -1.86
C GLU A 56 10.26 6.05 -0.56
N ILE A 57 10.69 4.91 -0.05
CA ILE A 57 10.17 4.39 1.22
C ILE A 57 10.52 5.33 2.37
N GLU A 58 11.72 5.91 2.37
CA GLU A 58 12.09 6.90 3.38
C GLU A 58 11.18 8.12 3.33
N LEU A 59 10.88 8.60 2.11
CA LEU A 59 9.95 9.71 1.93
C LEU A 59 8.55 9.36 2.43
N ALA A 60 8.11 8.14 2.14
CA ALA A 60 6.80 7.68 2.59
C ALA A 60 6.70 7.69 4.11
N LYS A 61 7.74 7.28 4.80
CA LYS A 61 7.76 7.23 6.26
C LYS A 61 7.73 8.61 6.91
N LEU A 62 8.19 9.65 6.22
CA LEU A 62 8.21 11.01 6.78
C LEU A 62 6.82 11.55 7.07
N GLU A 63 5.80 11.08 6.35
CA GLU A 63 4.43 11.56 6.51
C GLU A 63 3.63 10.76 7.54
N GLN A 64 4.21 9.72 8.13
CA GLN A 64 3.48 8.88 9.06
C GLN A 64 3.21 9.59 10.40
N THR A 65 1.97 9.50 10.85
CA THR A 65 1.59 9.87 12.22
C THR A 65 1.57 8.62 13.08
N GLU A 66 1.52 8.77 14.40
CA GLU A 66 1.46 7.63 15.32
C GLU A 66 0.32 6.66 14.99
N ASN A 67 -0.85 7.20 14.67
CA ASN A 67 -2.01 6.36 14.32
C ASN A 67 -1.76 5.57 13.06
N LEU A 68 -1.12 6.18 12.07
CA LEU A 68 -0.86 5.52 10.78
C LEU A 68 0.30 4.54 10.85
N GLU A 69 1.27 4.75 11.73
CA GLU A 69 2.36 3.79 11.92
C GLU A 69 1.86 2.40 12.30
N ARG A 70 0.75 2.35 13.01
CA ARG A 70 0.15 1.07 13.41
C ARG A 70 -0.56 0.38 12.26
N LYS A 71 -1.03 1.15 11.28
CA LYS A 71 -1.80 0.64 10.14
C LYS A 71 -0.95 0.38 8.92
N ILE A 72 0.04 1.23 8.66
CA ILE A 72 0.82 1.16 7.44
C ILE A 72 2.25 0.72 7.76
N LYS A 73 2.68 -0.32 7.09
CA LYS A 73 4.07 -0.75 7.13
C LYS A 73 4.69 -0.55 5.77
N PHE A 74 5.66 0.36 5.67
CA PHE A 74 6.40 0.60 4.43
C PHE A 74 7.67 -0.23 4.41
N LEU A 75 7.88 -0.99 3.35
CA LEU A 75 9.04 -1.86 3.20
C LEU A 75 9.72 -1.65 1.86
N ALA A 76 11.04 -1.47 1.90
CA ALA A 76 11.86 -1.36 0.71
C ALA A 76 12.18 -2.77 0.19
N THR A 77 11.32 -3.28 -0.65
CA THR A 77 11.46 -4.62 -1.23
C THR A 77 10.60 -4.73 -2.48
N ASP A 78 10.91 -5.68 -3.34
CA ASP A 78 10.03 -6.01 -4.44
C ASP A 78 9.06 -7.13 -4.03
N ILE A 79 8.08 -7.40 -4.89
CA ILE A 79 7.04 -8.38 -4.56
C ILE A 79 7.58 -9.80 -4.45
N GLU A 80 8.57 -10.16 -5.24
CA GLU A 80 9.14 -11.51 -5.20
C GLU A 80 9.89 -11.76 -3.91
N ASP A 81 10.73 -10.81 -3.50
CA ASP A 81 11.46 -10.91 -2.24
C ASP A 81 10.50 -10.90 -1.06
N TYR A 82 9.45 -10.08 -1.13
CA TYR A 82 8.43 -10.05 -0.09
C TYR A 82 7.75 -11.41 0.07
N LYS A 83 7.36 -12.04 -1.04
CA LYS A 83 6.74 -13.36 -1.01
C LYS A 83 7.65 -14.43 -0.40
N LEU A 84 8.94 -14.36 -0.72
CA LEU A 84 9.91 -15.33 -0.20
C LEU A 84 10.16 -15.17 1.29
N ALA A 85 10.14 -13.93 1.77
CA ALA A 85 10.45 -13.61 3.16
C ALA A 85 9.24 -13.66 4.08
N SER A 86 8.04 -13.52 3.55
CA SER A 86 6.84 -13.33 4.35
C SER A 86 6.16 -14.65 4.70
N SER A 87 5.82 -14.80 5.98
CA SER A 87 4.90 -15.83 6.45
C SER A 87 3.55 -15.22 6.83
N ASP A 88 3.30 -14.00 6.42
CA ASP A 88 2.13 -13.25 6.81
C ASP A 88 0.82 -13.89 6.35
N PRO A 89 -0.26 -13.63 7.09
CA PRO A 89 -1.57 -14.08 6.68
C PRO A 89 -2.02 -13.42 5.39
N LYS A 90 -3.09 -13.93 4.85
CA LYS A 90 -3.63 -13.51 3.57
C LYS A 90 -4.09 -12.06 3.59
N PHE A 91 -3.88 -11.36 2.47
CA PHE A 91 -4.45 -10.07 2.23
C PHE A 91 -5.84 -10.21 1.61
N ASP A 92 -6.69 -9.23 1.87
CA ASP A 92 -8.01 -9.18 1.25
C ASP A 92 -7.97 -8.56 -0.14
N ALA A 93 -6.99 -7.67 -0.37
CA ALA A 93 -6.82 -7.01 -1.65
C ALA A 93 -5.35 -6.69 -1.89
N ALA A 94 -4.97 -6.62 -3.15
CA ALA A 94 -3.66 -6.12 -3.57
C ALA A 94 -3.87 -5.01 -4.60
N ILE A 95 -3.09 -3.95 -4.46
CA ILE A 95 -3.12 -2.80 -5.35
C ILE A 95 -1.76 -2.68 -6.02
N PHE A 96 -1.77 -2.55 -7.34
CA PHE A 96 -0.56 -2.19 -8.08
C PHE A 96 -0.61 -0.69 -8.34
N ALA A 97 0.24 0.06 -7.65
CA ALA A 97 0.34 1.49 -7.80
C ALA A 97 1.57 1.81 -8.65
N TRP A 98 1.38 2.66 -9.66
CA TRP A 98 2.46 3.02 -10.56
C TRP A 98 2.88 4.46 -10.27
N SER A 99 4.17 4.64 -10.04
CA SER A 99 4.75 5.98 -9.89
C SER A 99 5.33 6.41 -11.22
N PHE A 100 4.82 7.45 -11.77
CA PHE A 100 5.34 8.04 -12.99
C PHE A 100 5.91 9.43 -12.70
#